data_e3e6d444e6e743ae2e85502187ee5c86
#
_entry.id   e3e6d444e6e743ae2e85502187ee5c86
#
_cell.length_a   1.000
_cell.length_b   1.000
_cell.length_c   1.000
_cell.angle_alpha   90.00
_cell.angle_beta   90.00
_cell.angle_gamma   90.00
#
_symmetry.space_group_name_H-M   'P 1'
#
loop_
_entity.id
_entity.type
_entity.pdbx_description
1 polymer ?
#
loop_
_entity_poly.entity_id
_entity_poly.type
_entity_poly.pdbx_seq_one_letter_code
_entity_poly.pdbx_strand_id
1 'polypeptide(L)'
;LDTLRFDTVFTELGSATRSFKIYNRNDKAIRISNISLESGNETRFRMNVDGIPGNVQRDVEVLPEDSIYVFVEVTINPDEPLSVSPFVIEDRVIFETNGNTQFVHLEAWGQNANYFPSRFNKGVQVRFSCEGGQVVWDDPKPYVIYGVVAVQNCELVIPAGARIYVHGGVARDTIVNGGQDTTLSVFNDGLLLIESEGKLTVQGTKDNPVIIQGDRLEESFLDEAGQWNGIVIGRGSRGNVIEYATVRNSRFGILVDSTAQLTARNTRIYNTASSGLIGFHSNITAENCLVYNNGATSVLLTLGGNYDFT
;
A
#
# COMPACT_ATOMS: atom_id res chain seq x y z
N LEU A 1 -24.54 -12.28 -3.56
CA LEU A 1 -23.09 -12.31 -3.78
C LEU A 1 -22.68 -13.78 -3.83
N ASP A 2 -22.06 -14.21 -4.92
CA ASP A 2 -21.64 -15.60 -5.06
C ASP A 2 -20.18 -15.79 -4.68
N THR A 3 -19.37 -14.75 -4.86
CA THR A 3 -17.93 -14.79 -4.57
C THR A 3 -17.47 -13.48 -3.95
N LEU A 4 -16.69 -13.56 -2.86
CA LEU A 4 -15.97 -12.46 -2.26
C LEU A 4 -14.49 -12.57 -2.69
N ARG A 5 -14.05 -11.63 -3.52
CA ARG A 5 -12.70 -11.62 -4.06
C ARG A 5 -11.81 -10.69 -3.28
N PHE A 6 -10.64 -11.19 -2.95
CA PHE A 6 -9.51 -10.44 -2.44
C PHE A 6 -8.54 -10.33 -3.60
N ASP A 7 -8.27 -9.15 -4.07
CA ASP A 7 -7.29 -8.93 -5.14
C ASP A 7 -5.90 -9.43 -4.72
N THR A 8 -4.84 -8.98 -5.35
CA THR A 8 -3.49 -9.39 -4.98
C THR A 8 -3.20 -9.09 -3.52
N VAL A 9 -2.97 -10.12 -2.74
CA VAL A 9 -2.59 -10.06 -1.33
C VAL A 9 -1.12 -10.41 -1.22
N PHE A 10 -0.31 -9.45 -0.76
CA PHE A 10 1.10 -9.70 -0.54
C PHE A 10 1.27 -10.61 0.69
N THR A 11 2.16 -11.58 0.57
CA THR A 11 2.59 -12.39 1.71
C THR A 11 3.07 -11.47 2.83
N GLU A 12 2.98 -11.84 4.09
CA GLU A 12 3.28 -11.04 5.27
C GLU A 12 2.33 -9.87 5.58
N LEU A 13 1.68 -9.22 4.61
CA LEU A 13 0.81 -8.07 4.89
C LEU A 13 -0.61 -8.46 5.31
N GLY A 14 -1.13 -9.56 4.81
CA GLY A 14 -2.54 -9.88 4.89
C GLY A 14 -3.38 -8.99 3.95
N SER A 15 -4.65 -9.29 3.84
CA SER A 15 -5.58 -8.51 3.03
C SER A 15 -6.20 -7.35 3.81
N ALA A 16 -6.75 -6.41 3.08
CA ALA A 16 -7.80 -5.57 3.63
C ALA A 16 -9.01 -6.42 4.00
N THR A 17 -9.70 -6.05 5.06
CA THR A 17 -10.96 -6.68 5.44
C THR A 17 -12.02 -6.41 4.37
N ARG A 18 -12.61 -7.46 3.84
CA ARG A 18 -13.77 -7.41 2.95
C ARG A 18 -15.01 -7.77 3.70
N SER A 19 -16.16 -7.30 3.24
CA SER A 19 -17.42 -7.61 3.88
C SER A 19 -18.55 -7.84 2.89
N PHE A 20 -19.53 -8.60 3.32
CA PHE A 20 -20.82 -8.72 2.68
C PHE A 20 -21.93 -8.71 3.76
N LYS A 21 -23.18 -8.57 3.32
CA LYS A 21 -24.34 -8.56 4.21
C LYS A 21 -25.22 -9.78 3.98
N ILE A 22 -25.75 -10.28 5.09
CA ILE A 22 -26.84 -11.26 5.11
C ILE A 22 -28.12 -10.49 5.42
N TYR A 23 -29.10 -10.54 4.52
CA TYR A 23 -30.36 -9.87 4.64
C TYR A 23 -31.46 -10.82 5.05
N ASN A 24 -32.21 -10.48 6.10
CA ASN A 24 -33.49 -11.09 6.39
C ASN A 24 -34.62 -10.24 5.79
N ARG A 25 -35.23 -10.68 4.72
CA ARG A 25 -36.32 -9.98 4.04
C ARG A 25 -37.73 -10.42 4.53
N ASN A 26 -37.77 -11.21 5.60
CA ASN A 26 -39.03 -11.67 6.18
C ASN A 26 -39.51 -10.72 7.30
N ASP A 27 -40.78 -10.76 7.57
CA ASP A 27 -41.44 -10.06 8.69
C ASP A 27 -41.18 -10.71 10.06
N LYS A 28 -40.42 -11.80 10.11
CA LYS A 28 -40.05 -12.53 11.32
C LYS A 28 -38.53 -12.69 11.38
N ALA A 29 -37.98 -12.73 12.60
CA ALA A 29 -36.59 -13.05 12.81
C ALA A 29 -36.25 -14.43 12.24
N ILE A 30 -35.11 -14.55 11.65
CA ILE A 30 -34.51 -15.83 11.22
C ILE A 30 -33.33 -16.18 12.12
N ARG A 31 -33.14 -17.48 12.33
CA ARG A 31 -31.98 -18.00 13.04
C ARG A 31 -31.13 -18.84 12.09
N ILE A 32 -29.90 -18.41 11.89
CA ILE A 32 -28.92 -19.16 11.14
C ILE A 32 -28.23 -20.11 12.12
N SER A 33 -28.41 -21.41 11.93
CA SER A 33 -27.91 -22.42 12.88
C SER A 33 -26.39 -22.50 12.90
N ASN A 34 -25.75 -22.25 11.75
CA ASN A 34 -24.31 -22.29 11.63
C ASN A 34 -23.84 -21.32 10.52
N ILE A 35 -22.77 -20.56 10.81
CA ILE A 35 -21.97 -19.80 9.85
C ILE A 35 -20.53 -20.22 10.07
N SER A 36 -19.90 -20.83 9.06
CA SER A 36 -18.54 -21.36 9.23
C SER A 36 -17.71 -21.23 7.97
N LEU A 37 -16.38 -21.16 8.14
CA LEU A 37 -15.44 -21.39 7.05
C LEU A 37 -15.33 -22.89 6.78
N GLU A 38 -15.35 -23.30 5.51
CA GLU A 38 -15.34 -24.71 5.10
C GLU A 38 -14.10 -25.45 5.59
N SER A 39 -12.93 -24.83 5.45
CA SER A 39 -11.65 -25.38 5.90
C SER A 39 -11.43 -25.27 7.42
N GLY A 40 -12.37 -24.75 8.17
CA GLY A 40 -12.36 -24.68 9.63
C GLY A 40 -11.15 -23.88 10.16
N ASN A 41 -10.29 -24.53 10.96
CA ASN A 41 -9.10 -23.91 11.54
C ASN A 41 -7.85 -24.01 10.64
N GLU A 42 -7.88 -24.78 9.59
CA GLU A 42 -6.78 -24.90 8.61
C GLU A 42 -6.81 -23.80 7.56
N THR A 43 -7.90 -23.03 7.52
CA THR A 43 -8.07 -21.92 6.59
C THR A 43 -7.07 -20.78 6.84
N ARG A 44 -6.70 -20.10 5.78
CA ARG A 44 -5.95 -18.84 5.82
C ARG A 44 -6.85 -17.61 5.98
N PHE A 45 -8.17 -17.81 5.87
CA PHE A 45 -9.17 -16.78 6.09
C PHE A 45 -9.54 -16.68 7.57
N ARG A 46 -9.94 -15.49 7.97
CA ARG A 46 -10.53 -15.19 9.28
C ARG A 46 -11.84 -14.49 9.09
N MET A 47 -12.81 -14.79 9.93
CA MET A 47 -14.14 -14.27 9.81
C MET A 47 -14.57 -13.57 11.12
N ASN A 48 -15.37 -12.52 10.96
CA ASN A 48 -16.09 -11.86 12.03
C ASN A 48 -17.54 -11.66 11.57
N VAL A 49 -18.47 -12.19 12.34
CA VAL A 49 -19.91 -12.07 12.05
C VAL A 49 -20.51 -11.11 13.07
N ASP A 50 -21.02 -9.99 12.58
CA ASP A 50 -21.71 -8.96 13.38
C ASP A 50 -20.94 -8.51 14.64
N GLY A 51 -19.62 -8.32 14.48
CA GLY A 51 -18.72 -7.90 15.56
C GLY A 51 -18.13 -9.05 16.39
N ILE A 52 -18.55 -10.30 16.17
CA ILE A 52 -18.04 -11.47 16.89
C ILE A 52 -17.01 -12.20 16.04
N PRO A 53 -15.71 -12.19 16.42
CA PRO A 53 -14.68 -12.89 15.68
C PRO A 53 -14.75 -14.41 15.89
N GLY A 54 -14.46 -15.17 14.83
CA GLY A 54 -14.35 -16.63 14.90
C GLY A 54 -14.75 -17.30 13.59
N ASN A 55 -14.09 -18.41 13.26
CA ASN A 55 -14.33 -19.15 12.02
C ASN A 55 -15.60 -20.01 12.06
N VAL A 56 -16.25 -20.09 13.19
CA VAL A 56 -17.55 -20.76 13.37
C VAL A 56 -18.39 -19.92 14.31
N GLN A 57 -19.60 -19.55 13.87
CA GLN A 57 -20.61 -18.88 14.67
C GLN A 57 -21.90 -19.68 14.63
N ARG A 58 -22.57 -19.84 15.76
CA ARG A 58 -23.80 -20.63 15.86
C ARG A 58 -24.95 -19.78 16.35
N ASP A 59 -26.15 -20.20 15.94
CA ASP A 59 -27.41 -19.61 16.41
C ASP A 59 -27.47 -18.09 16.20
N VAL A 60 -26.98 -17.61 15.06
CA VAL A 60 -26.96 -16.20 14.74
C VAL A 60 -28.36 -15.73 14.35
N GLU A 61 -28.91 -14.78 15.09
CA GLU A 61 -30.23 -14.21 14.84
C GLU A 61 -30.11 -12.98 13.92
N VAL A 62 -30.98 -12.92 12.91
CA VAL A 62 -31.17 -11.72 12.08
C VAL A 62 -32.60 -11.24 12.24
N LEU A 63 -32.76 -10.03 12.74
CA LEU A 63 -34.09 -9.44 13.01
C LEU A 63 -34.91 -9.28 11.74
N PRO A 64 -36.25 -9.10 11.87
CA PRO A 64 -37.12 -8.87 10.70
C PRO A 64 -36.65 -7.65 9.89
N GLU A 65 -36.64 -7.78 8.57
CA GLU A 65 -36.28 -6.71 7.62
C GLU A 65 -34.91 -6.06 7.87
N ASP A 66 -34.01 -6.75 8.58
CA ASP A 66 -32.67 -6.29 8.96
C ASP A 66 -31.56 -7.05 8.25
N SER A 67 -30.31 -6.64 8.49
CA SER A 67 -29.12 -7.29 7.94
C SER A 67 -27.98 -7.27 8.93
N ILE A 68 -27.14 -8.29 8.88
CA ILE A 68 -25.87 -8.38 9.60
C ILE A 68 -24.69 -8.37 8.64
N TYR A 69 -23.54 -7.90 9.11
CA TYR A 69 -22.29 -7.93 8.35
C TYR A 69 -21.49 -9.20 8.63
N VAL A 70 -20.91 -9.74 7.57
CA VAL A 70 -19.82 -10.72 7.67
C VAL A 70 -18.56 -10.09 7.12
N PHE A 71 -17.57 -9.92 7.98
CA PHE A 71 -16.23 -9.43 7.63
C PHE A 71 -15.30 -10.61 7.45
N VAL A 72 -14.50 -10.58 6.41
CA VAL A 72 -13.51 -11.62 6.12
C VAL A 72 -12.18 -10.94 5.80
N GLU A 73 -11.10 -11.52 6.32
CA GLU A 73 -9.71 -11.18 5.99
C GLU A 73 -8.94 -12.44 5.62
N VAL A 74 -7.86 -12.32 4.88
CA VAL A 74 -6.96 -13.43 4.54
C VAL A 74 -5.52 -13.06 4.87
N THR A 75 -4.78 -14.03 5.42
CA THR A 75 -3.34 -13.90 5.66
C THR A 75 -2.61 -14.99 4.91
N ILE A 76 -1.61 -14.61 4.14
CA ILE A 76 -0.86 -15.51 3.26
C ILE A 76 0.53 -15.76 3.85
N ASN A 77 0.93 -17.04 3.87
CA ASN A 77 2.26 -17.43 4.33
C ASN A 77 3.31 -17.19 3.21
N PRO A 78 4.49 -16.63 3.51
CA PRO A 78 5.55 -16.31 2.53
C PRO A 78 6.28 -17.54 1.94
N ASP A 79 6.03 -18.75 2.39
CA ASP A 79 6.88 -19.92 2.08
C ASP A 79 6.56 -20.65 0.77
N GLU A 80 5.70 -20.09 -0.10
CA GLU A 80 5.40 -20.71 -1.38
C GLU A 80 6.51 -20.43 -2.41
N PRO A 81 6.90 -21.43 -3.25
CA PRO A 81 7.90 -21.25 -4.28
C PRO A 81 7.53 -20.16 -5.29
N LEU A 82 8.50 -19.39 -5.77
CA LEU A 82 8.31 -18.38 -6.82
C LEU A 82 7.66 -18.93 -8.10
N SER A 83 7.90 -20.20 -8.40
CA SER A 83 7.33 -20.88 -9.56
C SER A 83 5.80 -21.03 -9.54
N VAL A 84 5.19 -20.86 -8.37
CA VAL A 84 3.73 -20.92 -8.20
C VAL A 84 3.12 -19.57 -7.81
N SER A 85 3.92 -18.51 -7.79
CA SER A 85 3.45 -17.14 -7.52
C SER A 85 3.11 -16.41 -8.83
N PRO A 86 1.96 -15.70 -8.94
CA PRO A 86 0.91 -15.61 -7.93
C PRO A 86 0.13 -16.93 -7.79
N PHE A 87 -0.31 -17.25 -6.60
CA PHE A 87 -1.08 -18.46 -6.30
C PHE A 87 -2.48 -18.11 -5.77
N VAL A 88 -3.47 -18.95 -6.07
CA VAL A 88 -4.85 -18.74 -5.65
C VAL A 88 -5.12 -19.48 -4.35
N ILE A 89 -5.75 -18.80 -3.40
CA ILE A 89 -6.23 -19.35 -2.14
C ILE A 89 -7.74 -19.26 -2.16
N GLU A 90 -8.40 -20.39 -1.94
CA GLU A 90 -9.85 -20.51 -1.96
C GLU A 90 -10.37 -21.07 -0.65
N ASP A 91 -11.58 -20.67 -0.27
CA ASP A 91 -12.38 -21.24 0.80
C ASP A 91 -13.86 -20.87 0.57
N ARG A 92 -14.75 -21.26 1.49
CA ARG A 92 -16.15 -20.86 1.45
C ARG A 92 -16.64 -20.49 2.84
N VAL A 93 -17.50 -19.48 2.88
CA VAL A 93 -18.35 -19.25 4.05
C VAL A 93 -19.64 -20.05 3.84
N ILE A 94 -19.92 -20.98 4.73
CA ILE A 94 -21.11 -21.85 4.69
C ILE A 94 -22.16 -21.33 5.67
N PHE A 95 -23.40 -21.29 5.22
CA PHE A 95 -24.57 -20.89 6.01
C PHE A 95 -25.57 -22.02 6.06
N GLU A 96 -25.98 -22.41 7.25
CA GLU A 96 -27.01 -23.45 7.46
C GLU A 96 -28.23 -22.82 8.14
N THR A 97 -29.36 -22.90 7.47
CA THR A 97 -30.62 -22.30 7.95
C THR A 97 -31.77 -23.22 7.57
N ASN A 98 -32.53 -23.69 8.55
CA ASN A 98 -33.73 -24.51 8.34
C ASN A 98 -33.49 -25.75 7.43
N GLY A 99 -32.33 -26.38 7.57
CA GLY A 99 -31.96 -27.56 6.77
C GLY A 99 -31.46 -27.22 5.34
N ASN A 100 -31.37 -25.94 4.98
CA ASN A 100 -30.78 -25.49 3.72
C ASN A 100 -29.36 -25.00 3.96
N THR A 101 -28.48 -25.31 2.99
CA THR A 101 -27.09 -24.86 2.98
C THR A 101 -26.88 -23.90 1.83
N GLN A 102 -26.28 -22.75 2.13
CA GLN A 102 -25.82 -21.75 1.16
C GLN A 102 -24.35 -21.45 1.41
N PHE A 103 -23.68 -20.90 0.43
CA PHE A 103 -22.28 -20.53 0.59
C PHE A 103 -21.91 -19.29 -0.22
N VAL A 104 -20.84 -18.62 0.23
CA VAL A 104 -20.16 -17.56 -0.49
C VAL A 104 -18.73 -18.03 -0.70
N HIS A 105 -18.28 -18.08 -1.96
CA HIS A 105 -16.89 -18.39 -2.29
C HIS A 105 -15.97 -17.26 -1.83
N LEU A 106 -14.81 -17.62 -1.31
CA LEU A 106 -13.71 -16.74 -0.99
C LEU A 106 -12.56 -17.05 -1.94
N GLU A 107 -12.02 -16.03 -2.59
CA GLU A 107 -10.92 -16.16 -3.54
C GLU A 107 -9.89 -15.06 -3.28
N ALA A 108 -8.62 -15.44 -3.05
CA ALA A 108 -7.52 -14.51 -2.83
C ALA A 108 -6.31 -14.90 -3.70
N TRP A 109 -5.64 -13.89 -4.26
CA TRP A 109 -4.44 -14.06 -5.07
C TRP A 109 -3.21 -13.70 -4.24
N GLY A 110 -2.42 -14.71 -3.87
CA GLY A 110 -1.20 -14.52 -3.11
C GLY A 110 -0.02 -14.15 -4.00
N GLN A 111 0.79 -13.20 -3.57
CA GLN A 111 2.00 -12.79 -4.26
C GLN A 111 3.16 -12.61 -3.29
N ASN A 112 4.29 -13.31 -3.55
CA ASN A 112 5.53 -13.09 -2.84
C ASN A 112 6.11 -11.70 -3.16
N ALA A 113 6.75 -11.07 -2.18
CA ALA A 113 7.37 -9.77 -2.31
C ALA A 113 8.66 -9.65 -1.48
N ASN A 114 9.45 -8.62 -1.76
CA ASN A 114 10.58 -8.20 -0.92
C ASN A 114 10.11 -7.07 0.00
N TYR A 115 10.27 -7.19 1.31
CA TYR A 115 9.74 -6.24 2.30
C TYR A 115 10.81 -5.37 2.90
N PHE A 116 10.56 -4.04 2.98
CA PHE A 116 11.45 -3.05 3.58
C PHE A 116 10.68 -1.99 4.37
N PRO A 117 10.77 -1.93 5.70
CA PRO A 117 11.03 -3.04 6.62
C PRO A 117 9.87 -4.04 6.62
N SER A 118 10.12 -5.21 7.19
CA SER A 118 9.03 -6.15 7.45
C SER A 118 8.08 -5.58 8.51
N ARG A 119 6.77 -5.83 8.36
CA ARG A 119 5.76 -5.45 9.38
C ARG A 119 6.06 -5.99 10.77
N PHE A 120 6.80 -7.08 10.85
CA PHE A 120 7.22 -7.67 12.14
C PHE A 120 8.20 -6.77 12.89
N ASN A 121 8.88 -5.87 12.20
CA ASN A 121 9.73 -4.85 12.80
C ASN A 121 8.94 -3.60 13.24
N LYS A 122 7.60 -3.66 13.25
CA LYS A 122 6.69 -2.61 13.74
C LYS A 122 6.91 -1.23 13.12
N GLY A 123 7.23 -1.17 11.84
CA GLY A 123 7.43 0.08 11.13
C GLY A 123 8.73 0.80 11.47
N VAL A 124 9.72 0.11 12.00
CA VAL A 124 11.07 0.68 12.19
C VAL A 124 11.62 1.08 10.84
N GLN A 125 12.18 2.29 10.77
CA GLN A 125 12.81 2.80 9.56
C GLN A 125 13.96 1.88 9.11
N VAL A 126 13.94 1.44 7.85
CA VAL A 126 15.10 0.83 7.20
C VAL A 126 15.95 1.93 6.57
N ARG A 127 17.24 1.91 6.86
CA ARG A 127 18.20 2.82 6.26
C ARG A 127 19.22 2.03 5.45
N PHE A 128 19.26 2.29 4.14
CA PHE A 128 20.34 1.84 3.29
C PHE A 128 21.50 2.81 3.43
N SER A 129 22.65 2.29 3.89
CA SER A 129 23.92 3.00 3.96
C SER A 129 25.00 2.10 3.41
N CYS A 130 25.65 2.48 2.32
CA CYS A 130 26.60 1.64 1.58
C CYS A 130 27.91 2.36 1.24
N GLU A 131 28.28 3.35 2.07
CA GLU A 131 29.55 4.07 1.95
C GLU A 131 29.81 4.66 0.54
N GLY A 132 28.76 5.20 -0.09
CA GLY A 132 28.82 5.75 -1.45
C GLY A 132 28.69 4.71 -2.57
N GLY A 133 28.47 3.43 -2.23
CA GLY A 133 28.12 2.38 -3.18
C GLY A 133 26.65 2.41 -3.59
N GLN A 134 26.14 1.29 -4.07
CA GLN A 134 24.75 1.18 -4.54
C GLN A 134 24.03 -0.05 -3.98
N VAL A 135 22.72 0.07 -3.83
CA VAL A 135 21.77 -1.03 -3.64
C VAL A 135 20.89 -1.09 -4.87
N VAL A 136 20.78 -2.25 -5.49
CA VAL A 136 19.98 -2.46 -6.69
C VAL A 136 18.76 -3.31 -6.35
N TRP A 137 17.58 -2.84 -6.72
CA TRP A 137 16.34 -3.58 -6.57
C TRP A 137 16.00 -4.33 -7.86
N ASP A 138 16.74 -5.38 -8.17
CA ASP A 138 16.66 -6.16 -9.41
C ASP A 138 16.00 -7.54 -9.26
N ASP A 139 15.47 -7.86 -8.07
CA ASP A 139 14.70 -9.08 -7.87
C ASP A 139 13.40 -9.02 -8.71
N PRO A 140 13.03 -10.11 -9.40
CA PRO A 140 11.79 -10.16 -10.19
C PRO A 140 10.50 -10.06 -9.35
N LYS A 141 10.59 -10.31 -8.03
CA LYS A 141 9.46 -10.07 -7.12
C LYS A 141 9.24 -8.58 -6.91
N PRO A 142 7.99 -8.14 -6.70
CA PRO A 142 7.74 -6.77 -6.31
C PRO A 142 8.40 -6.43 -4.96
N TYR A 143 8.62 -5.14 -4.76
CA TYR A 143 9.11 -4.59 -3.50
C TYR A 143 7.96 -3.94 -2.75
N VAL A 144 7.87 -4.20 -1.45
CA VAL A 144 6.87 -3.59 -0.57
C VAL A 144 7.58 -2.75 0.49
N ILE A 145 7.34 -1.45 0.46
CA ILE A 145 7.78 -0.54 1.51
C ILE A 145 6.71 -0.54 2.60
N TYR A 146 7.03 -1.10 3.77
CA TYR A 146 6.14 -1.16 4.92
C TYR A 146 6.63 -0.24 6.04
N GLY A 147 6.48 1.06 5.85
CA GLY A 147 6.98 2.08 6.75
C GLY A 147 7.88 3.08 6.03
N VAL A 148 9.06 3.35 6.56
CA VAL A 148 10.01 4.30 5.98
C VAL A 148 11.25 3.57 5.46
N VAL A 149 11.53 3.75 4.17
CA VAL A 149 12.83 3.40 3.59
C VAL A 149 13.63 4.69 3.39
N ALA A 150 14.77 4.81 4.07
CA ALA A 150 15.70 5.91 3.95
C ALA A 150 16.98 5.46 3.23
N VAL A 151 17.48 6.29 2.31
CA VAL A 151 18.71 6.08 1.56
C VAL A 151 19.71 7.15 1.99
N GLN A 152 20.81 6.74 2.64
CA GLN A 152 21.83 7.63 3.17
C GLN A 152 23.21 7.17 2.71
N ASN A 153 24.02 8.07 2.16
CA ASN A 153 25.38 7.76 1.66
C ASN A 153 25.41 6.48 0.80
N CYS A 154 24.41 6.37 -0.06
CA CYS A 154 24.13 5.19 -0.87
C CYS A 154 23.31 5.58 -2.10
N GLU A 155 23.47 4.90 -3.22
CA GLU A 155 22.59 5.02 -4.37
C GLU A 155 21.57 3.86 -4.36
N LEU A 156 20.27 4.18 -4.35
CA LEU A 156 19.22 3.21 -4.64
C LEU A 156 18.95 3.20 -6.14
N VAL A 157 19.21 2.07 -6.78
CA VAL A 157 18.94 1.85 -8.20
C VAL A 157 17.71 0.97 -8.36
N ILE A 158 16.73 1.47 -9.10
CA ILE A 158 15.48 0.76 -9.40
C ILE A 158 15.43 0.54 -10.92
N PRO A 159 15.69 -0.68 -11.40
CA PRO A 159 15.75 -0.99 -12.83
C PRO A 159 14.35 -1.05 -13.47
N ALA A 160 14.35 -1.13 -14.81
CA ALA A 160 13.16 -1.21 -15.63
C ALA A 160 12.23 -2.37 -15.25
N GLY A 161 10.94 -2.10 -15.24
CA GLY A 161 9.90 -3.09 -14.92
C GLY A 161 9.70 -3.36 -13.43
N ALA A 162 10.50 -2.79 -12.54
CA ALA A 162 10.32 -2.95 -11.11
C ALA A 162 8.97 -2.39 -10.65
N ARG A 163 8.35 -3.08 -9.70
CA ARG A 163 7.08 -2.71 -9.08
C ARG A 163 7.29 -2.50 -7.60
N ILE A 164 7.01 -1.29 -7.15
CA ILE A 164 7.16 -0.89 -5.75
C ILE A 164 5.77 -0.54 -5.21
N TYR A 165 5.35 -1.27 -4.21
CA TYR A 165 4.12 -1.05 -3.48
C TYR A 165 4.44 -0.47 -2.12
N VAL A 166 3.72 0.57 -1.73
CA VAL A 166 3.98 1.26 -0.46
C VAL A 166 2.78 1.10 0.44
N HIS A 167 2.98 0.44 1.57
CA HIS A 167 1.96 0.28 2.59
C HIS A 167 1.82 1.57 3.38
N GLY A 168 0.65 2.16 3.33
CA GLY A 168 0.31 3.31 4.13
C GLY A 168 -0.29 2.89 5.46
N GLY A 169 0.51 2.89 6.50
CA GLY A 169 0.05 2.69 7.86
C GLY A 169 -0.29 4.00 8.56
N VAL A 170 -0.93 3.88 9.71
CA VAL A 170 -1.07 4.99 10.66
C VAL A 170 -0.03 4.81 11.75
N ALA A 171 1.10 5.49 11.61
CA ALA A 171 2.10 5.56 12.66
C ALA A 171 1.67 6.58 13.72
N ARG A 172 1.91 6.24 14.97
CA ARG A 172 1.67 7.10 16.12
C ARG A 172 3.00 7.35 16.80
N ASP A 173 3.39 8.61 16.89
CA ASP A 173 4.58 9.01 17.62
C ASP A 173 4.20 9.99 18.73
N THR A 174 4.92 9.90 19.82
CA THR A 174 4.72 10.77 20.98
C THR A 174 5.79 11.86 20.97
N ILE A 175 5.40 13.06 20.57
CA ILE A 175 6.30 14.22 20.59
C ILE A 175 6.32 14.78 21.99
N VAL A 176 7.48 14.74 22.64
CA VAL A 176 7.70 15.36 23.96
C VAL A 176 8.10 16.81 23.73
N ASN A 177 7.16 17.72 23.91
CA ASN A 177 7.41 19.17 23.84
C ASN A 177 7.96 19.67 25.17
N GLY A 178 9.28 19.84 25.26
CA GLY A 178 9.92 20.54 26.41
C GLY A 178 9.74 19.88 27.77
N GLY A 179 9.42 18.60 27.83
CA GLY A 179 9.38 17.83 29.09
C GLY A 179 8.07 17.91 29.88
N GLN A 180 7.04 18.61 29.43
CA GLN A 180 5.77 18.74 30.16
C GLN A 180 4.51 18.43 29.37
N ASP A 181 4.57 18.34 28.05
CA ASP A 181 3.39 18.05 27.22
C ASP A 181 3.71 17.01 26.15
N THR A 182 2.94 15.93 26.13
CA THR A 182 3.07 14.89 25.12
C THR A 182 1.98 15.04 24.10
N THR A 183 2.33 15.38 22.87
CA THR A 183 1.38 15.40 21.76
C THR A 183 1.47 14.11 20.97
N LEU A 184 0.35 13.40 20.85
CA LEU A 184 0.25 12.24 19.95
C LEU A 184 0.20 12.72 18.51
N SER A 185 1.27 12.50 17.76
CA SER A 185 1.28 12.72 16.31
C SER A 185 0.85 11.46 15.58
N VAL A 186 -0.12 11.58 14.70
CA VAL A 186 -0.60 10.51 13.83
C VAL A 186 -0.24 10.87 12.40
N PHE A 187 0.53 10.02 11.73
CA PHE A 187 0.95 10.26 10.35
C PHE A 187 0.92 8.96 9.53
N ASN A 188 0.85 9.11 8.22
CA ASN A 188 1.01 8.00 7.29
C ASN A 188 2.51 7.70 7.16
N ASP A 189 2.95 6.49 7.43
CA ASP A 189 4.35 6.10 7.53
C ASP A 189 4.96 5.53 6.24
N GLY A 190 4.17 5.27 5.22
CA GLY A 190 4.66 4.80 3.92
C GLY A 190 5.48 5.88 3.19
N LEU A 191 6.81 5.82 3.23
CA LEU A 191 7.68 6.87 2.70
C LEU A 191 8.97 6.30 2.09
N LEU A 192 9.35 6.81 0.92
CA LEU A 192 10.70 6.67 0.37
C LEU A 192 11.46 7.99 0.58
N LEU A 193 12.47 7.98 1.45
CA LEU A 193 13.26 9.15 1.83
C LEU A 193 14.69 9.04 1.30
N ILE A 194 15.13 9.98 0.50
CA ILE A 194 16.51 10.11 0.03
C ILE A 194 17.18 11.20 0.87
N GLU A 195 18.05 10.82 1.78
CA GLU A 195 18.75 11.76 2.67
C GLU A 195 19.86 12.54 1.93
N SER A 196 20.50 13.48 2.60
CA SER A 196 21.42 14.46 2.00
C SER A 196 22.56 13.84 1.15
N GLU A 197 23.08 12.70 1.54
CA GLU A 197 24.14 11.97 0.85
C GLU A 197 23.63 10.73 0.10
N GLY A 198 22.32 10.58 0.09
CA GLY A 198 21.63 9.53 -0.65
C GLY A 198 21.36 9.94 -2.09
N LYS A 199 21.16 8.95 -2.95
CA LYS A 199 20.80 9.14 -4.35
C LYS A 199 19.76 8.12 -4.78
N LEU A 200 18.81 8.56 -5.60
CA LEU A 200 17.80 7.71 -6.23
C LEU A 200 17.99 7.70 -7.74
N THR A 201 18.08 6.51 -8.31
CA THR A 201 18.16 6.31 -9.75
C THR A 201 17.10 5.31 -10.19
N VAL A 202 16.03 5.81 -10.81
CA VAL A 202 14.96 5.01 -11.39
C VAL A 202 15.17 4.91 -12.89
N GLN A 203 15.36 3.70 -13.40
CA GLN A 203 15.77 3.41 -14.77
C GLN A 203 14.69 2.65 -15.54
N GLY A 204 13.47 3.15 -15.54
CA GLY A 204 12.41 2.61 -16.38
C GLY A 204 12.70 2.76 -17.87
N THR A 205 11.93 2.06 -18.68
CA THR A 205 11.91 2.23 -20.13
C THR A 205 10.47 2.39 -20.61
N LYS A 206 10.30 2.82 -21.85
CA LYS A 206 8.95 2.96 -22.45
C LYS A 206 8.14 1.67 -22.37
N ASP A 207 8.80 0.54 -22.61
CA ASP A 207 8.13 -0.77 -22.66
C ASP A 207 8.05 -1.43 -21.27
N ASN A 208 8.95 -1.08 -20.36
CA ASN A 208 9.01 -1.58 -19.00
C ASN A 208 9.15 -0.42 -18.00
N PRO A 209 8.10 0.38 -17.79
CA PRO A 209 8.15 1.47 -16.83
C PRO A 209 8.24 0.94 -15.39
N VAL A 210 8.83 1.74 -14.51
CA VAL A 210 8.79 1.48 -13.07
C VAL A 210 7.48 2.00 -12.49
N ILE A 211 6.83 1.22 -11.64
CA ILE A 211 5.57 1.61 -10.97
C ILE A 211 5.80 1.71 -9.48
N ILE A 212 5.51 2.89 -8.91
CA ILE A 212 5.57 3.17 -7.47
C ILE A 212 4.18 3.66 -7.04
N GLN A 213 3.49 2.87 -6.23
CA GLN A 213 2.09 3.12 -5.87
C GLN A 213 1.73 2.56 -4.50
N GLY A 214 0.53 2.88 -4.00
CA GLY A 214 -0.03 2.21 -2.82
C GLY A 214 -0.20 0.70 -3.04
N ASP A 215 -0.22 -0.04 -1.95
CA ASP A 215 -0.38 -1.50 -1.95
C ASP A 215 -1.85 -1.95 -1.99
N ARG A 216 -2.80 -1.01 -1.94
CA ARG A 216 -4.23 -1.28 -2.08
C ARG A 216 -4.59 -1.42 -3.56
N LEU A 217 -4.58 -2.67 -4.05
CA LEU A 217 -4.79 -3.00 -5.47
C LEU A 217 -6.25 -3.30 -5.80
N GLU A 218 -7.14 -3.25 -4.82
CA GLU A 218 -8.56 -3.47 -5.01
C GLU A 218 -9.17 -2.40 -5.93
N GLU A 219 -10.08 -2.80 -6.79
CA GLU A 219 -10.74 -1.93 -7.78
C GLU A 219 -11.28 -0.63 -7.16
N SER A 220 -11.84 -0.71 -5.97
CA SER A 220 -12.35 0.46 -5.22
C SER A 220 -11.26 1.40 -4.69
N PHE A 221 -10.00 0.98 -4.68
CA PHE A 221 -8.87 1.76 -4.17
C PHE A 221 -7.81 2.07 -5.23
N LEU A 222 -7.93 1.53 -6.45
CA LEU A 222 -6.93 1.71 -7.51
C LEU A 222 -6.62 3.17 -7.82
N ASP A 223 -7.62 4.03 -7.70
CA ASP A 223 -7.51 5.46 -8.00
C ASP A 223 -7.64 6.36 -6.75
N GLU A 224 -7.70 5.77 -5.55
CA GLU A 224 -7.75 6.55 -4.32
C GLU A 224 -6.39 7.17 -4.00
N ALA A 225 -6.42 8.47 -3.69
CA ALA A 225 -5.24 9.22 -3.28
C ALA A 225 -4.94 9.06 -1.79
N GLY A 226 -3.71 9.36 -1.37
CA GLY A 226 -3.35 9.43 0.06
C GLY A 226 -3.08 8.08 0.72
N GLN A 227 -2.87 7.03 -0.06
CA GLN A 227 -2.59 5.70 0.49
C GLN A 227 -1.22 5.60 1.17
N TRP A 228 -0.26 6.42 0.78
CA TRP A 228 1.10 6.50 1.34
C TRP A 228 1.61 7.94 1.24
N ASN A 229 2.73 8.26 1.88
CA ASN A 229 3.19 9.65 1.90
C ASN A 229 3.68 10.16 0.54
N GLY A 230 4.66 9.49 -0.06
CA GLY A 230 5.29 9.92 -1.30
C GLY A 230 6.79 9.67 -1.32
N ILE A 231 7.50 10.34 -2.23
CA ILE A 231 8.96 10.32 -2.35
C ILE A 231 9.50 11.66 -1.86
N VAL A 232 10.45 11.64 -0.93
CA VAL A 232 11.15 12.84 -0.47
C VAL A 232 12.61 12.76 -0.91
N ILE A 233 13.03 13.73 -1.71
CA ILE A 233 14.44 13.99 -2.01
C ILE A 233 14.90 15.07 -1.04
N GLY A 234 15.58 14.65 0.02
CA GLY A 234 15.94 15.48 1.16
C GLY A 234 17.00 16.51 0.83
N ARG A 235 17.10 17.48 1.71
CA ARG A 235 18.00 18.63 1.59
C ARG A 235 19.41 18.21 1.17
N GLY A 236 19.92 18.81 0.09
CA GLY A 236 21.29 18.62 -0.38
C GLY A 236 21.53 17.34 -1.17
N SER A 237 20.58 16.41 -1.27
CA SER A 237 20.68 15.22 -2.11
C SER A 237 20.79 15.61 -3.59
N ARG A 238 21.74 15.02 -4.32
CA ARG A 238 22.08 15.41 -5.68
C ARG A 238 22.16 14.23 -6.63
N GLY A 239 21.98 14.52 -7.92
CA GLY A 239 22.11 13.51 -8.98
C GLY A 239 20.95 12.50 -9.01
N ASN A 240 19.81 12.83 -8.41
CA ASN A 240 18.64 11.99 -8.47
C ASN A 240 18.04 12.00 -9.87
N VAL A 241 17.73 10.82 -10.39
CA VAL A 241 17.17 10.61 -11.73
C VAL A 241 15.96 9.70 -11.64
N ILE A 242 14.85 10.10 -12.26
CA ILE A 242 13.65 9.29 -12.39
C ILE A 242 13.23 9.28 -13.86
N GLU A 243 13.35 8.12 -14.50
CA GLU A 243 13.01 7.95 -15.90
C GLU A 243 11.97 6.86 -16.11
N TYR A 244 10.99 7.12 -16.99
CA TYR A 244 9.90 6.20 -17.32
C TYR A 244 9.27 5.57 -16.08
N ALA A 245 8.86 6.41 -15.15
CA ALA A 245 8.21 5.97 -13.92
C ALA A 245 6.74 6.42 -13.84
N THR A 246 5.98 5.72 -13.03
CA THR A 246 4.65 6.12 -12.59
C THR A 246 4.66 6.19 -11.06
N VAL A 247 4.37 7.37 -10.51
CA VAL A 247 4.19 7.60 -9.07
C VAL A 247 2.74 7.99 -8.83
N ARG A 248 2.00 7.21 -8.04
CA ARG A 248 0.56 7.45 -7.83
C ARG A 248 0.04 7.03 -6.46
N ASN A 249 -1.18 7.45 -6.17
CA ASN A 249 -1.97 7.12 -4.97
C ASN A 249 -1.34 7.63 -3.66
N SER A 250 -0.44 8.59 -3.72
CA SER A 250 0.27 9.13 -2.56
C SER A 250 -0.42 10.36 -1.96
N ARG A 251 0.01 10.77 -0.80
CA ARG A 251 -0.39 12.04 -0.19
C ARG A 251 0.19 13.22 -0.99
N PHE A 252 1.47 13.17 -1.32
CA PHE A 252 2.13 14.02 -2.33
C PHE A 252 2.97 13.12 -3.24
N GLY A 253 3.23 13.54 -4.47
CA GLY A 253 3.98 12.69 -5.40
C GLY A 253 5.47 12.68 -5.06
N ILE A 254 6.21 13.71 -5.49
CA ILE A 254 7.64 13.87 -5.24
C ILE A 254 7.88 15.25 -4.62
N LEU A 255 8.55 15.28 -3.47
CA LEU A 255 9.01 16.49 -2.82
C LEU A 255 10.53 16.59 -2.96
N VAL A 256 11.00 17.71 -3.50
CA VAL A 256 12.43 18.04 -3.65
C VAL A 256 12.75 19.20 -2.70
N ASP A 257 13.47 18.88 -1.62
CA ASP A 257 13.79 19.82 -0.55
C ASP A 257 14.97 20.75 -0.92
N SER A 258 15.26 21.67 -0.04
CA SER A 258 16.22 22.74 -0.23
C SER A 258 17.60 22.26 -0.72
N THR A 259 18.07 22.87 -1.80
CA THR A 259 19.34 22.56 -2.48
C THR A 259 19.44 21.16 -3.08
N ALA A 260 18.39 20.36 -2.98
CA ALA A 260 18.32 19.04 -3.63
C ALA A 260 18.14 19.17 -5.15
N GLN A 261 18.47 18.10 -5.86
CA GLN A 261 18.39 18.03 -7.32
C GLN A 261 17.59 16.82 -7.78
N LEU A 262 16.71 17.05 -8.75
CA LEU A 262 15.94 16.00 -9.43
C LEU A 262 15.99 16.24 -10.94
N THR A 263 16.26 15.17 -11.69
CA THR A 263 15.98 15.08 -13.11
C THR A 263 14.90 14.04 -13.33
N ALA A 264 13.73 14.45 -13.82
CA ALA A 264 12.63 13.56 -14.15
C ALA A 264 12.38 13.55 -15.66
N ARG A 265 12.27 12.36 -16.28
CA ARG A 265 11.97 12.22 -17.70
C ARG A 265 10.90 11.17 -17.95
N ASN A 266 10.00 11.44 -18.89
CA ASN A 266 8.96 10.48 -19.31
C ASN A 266 8.19 9.89 -18.11
N THR A 267 7.96 10.69 -17.08
CA THR A 267 7.43 10.25 -15.78
C THR A 267 6.01 10.78 -15.56
N ARG A 268 5.14 9.94 -15.00
CA ARG A 268 3.77 10.29 -14.63
C ARG A 268 3.64 10.36 -13.12
N ILE A 269 3.06 11.46 -12.62
CA ILE A 269 2.75 11.66 -11.20
C ILE A 269 1.28 12.04 -11.10
N TYR A 270 0.47 11.21 -10.47
CA TYR A 270 -0.97 11.46 -10.41
C TYR A 270 -1.68 10.79 -9.22
N ASN A 271 -2.95 11.12 -9.03
CA ASN A 271 -3.77 10.65 -7.91
C ASN A 271 -3.09 10.91 -6.57
N THR A 272 -2.69 12.17 -6.33
CA THR A 272 -2.14 12.57 -5.03
C THR A 272 -3.17 13.35 -4.23
N ALA A 273 -3.24 13.16 -2.91
CA ALA A 273 -4.16 13.89 -2.05
C ALA A 273 -3.78 15.37 -1.87
N SER A 274 -2.53 15.74 -2.16
CA SER A 274 -2.02 17.10 -2.13
C SER A 274 -1.38 17.42 -3.49
N SER A 275 -0.16 17.96 -3.52
CA SER A 275 0.53 18.35 -4.76
C SER A 275 1.32 17.20 -5.37
N GLY A 276 1.39 17.17 -6.71
CA GLY A 276 2.09 16.11 -7.43
C GLY A 276 3.61 16.25 -7.35
N LEU A 277 4.17 17.37 -7.80
CA LEU A 277 5.60 17.68 -7.74
C LEU A 277 5.80 18.94 -6.90
N ILE A 278 6.63 18.85 -5.87
CA ILE A 278 6.89 19.95 -4.94
C ILE A 278 8.38 20.26 -4.95
N GLY A 279 8.73 21.54 -5.14
CA GLY A 279 10.10 22.07 -5.05
C GLY A 279 10.21 23.17 -4.02
N PHE A 280 11.07 22.98 -3.00
CA PHE A 280 11.39 24.00 -2.01
C PHE A 280 12.85 24.45 -2.19
N HIS A 281 13.10 25.61 -2.77
CA HIS A 281 14.45 26.13 -3.01
C HIS A 281 15.40 25.07 -3.61
N SER A 282 14.93 24.36 -4.61
CA SER A 282 15.57 23.16 -5.19
C SER A 282 15.89 23.34 -6.67
N ASN A 283 16.54 22.33 -7.26
CA ASN A 283 16.81 22.29 -8.70
C ASN A 283 16.04 21.12 -9.31
N ILE A 284 15.11 21.41 -10.21
CA ILE A 284 14.30 20.38 -10.89
C ILE A 284 14.37 20.59 -12.39
N THR A 285 14.78 19.54 -13.09
CA THR A 285 14.63 19.43 -14.54
C THR A 285 13.59 18.35 -14.82
N ALA A 286 12.52 18.70 -15.55
CA ALA A 286 11.47 17.76 -15.90
C ALA A 286 11.18 17.84 -17.41
N GLU A 287 11.36 16.73 -18.10
CA GLU A 287 11.20 16.59 -19.53
C GLU A 287 10.14 15.55 -19.86
N ASN A 288 9.15 15.90 -20.68
CA ASN A 288 8.08 15.00 -21.09
C ASN A 288 7.37 14.31 -19.91
N CYS A 289 7.05 15.06 -18.87
CA CYS A 289 6.40 14.56 -17.66
C CYS A 289 4.92 14.94 -17.64
N LEU A 290 4.08 14.08 -17.03
CA LEU A 290 2.65 14.35 -16.81
C LEU A 290 2.38 14.38 -15.30
N VAL A 291 1.86 15.52 -14.82
CA VAL A 291 1.46 15.70 -13.42
C VAL A 291 0.00 16.13 -13.40
N TYR A 292 -0.90 15.26 -12.97
CA TYR A 292 -2.34 15.46 -13.07
C TYR A 292 -3.15 14.74 -12.00
N ASN A 293 -4.43 15.09 -11.87
CA ASN A 293 -5.36 14.51 -10.91
C ASN A 293 -4.82 14.55 -9.47
N ASN A 294 -4.43 15.74 -9.03
CA ASN A 294 -3.88 15.99 -7.70
C ASN A 294 -4.88 16.81 -6.87
N GLY A 295 -4.99 16.53 -5.59
CA GLY A 295 -5.96 17.19 -4.70
C GLY A 295 -5.67 18.68 -4.45
N ALA A 296 -4.44 19.13 -4.69
CA ALA A 296 -4.05 20.53 -4.65
C ALA A 296 -3.42 20.93 -6.00
N THR A 297 -2.20 21.47 -6.00
CA THR A 297 -1.51 21.90 -7.24
C THR A 297 -0.77 20.75 -7.90
N SER A 298 -0.78 20.68 -9.22
CA SER A 298 0.04 19.67 -9.93
C SER A 298 1.53 19.91 -9.66
N VAL A 299 1.99 21.16 -9.76
CA VAL A 299 3.38 21.54 -9.49
C VAL A 299 3.37 22.74 -8.52
N LEU A 300 4.05 22.59 -7.38
CA LEU A 300 4.23 23.63 -6.37
C LEU A 300 5.71 23.96 -6.23
N LEU A 301 6.10 25.15 -6.65
CA LEU A 301 7.48 25.63 -6.55
C LEU A 301 7.50 26.86 -5.63
N THR A 302 8.33 26.82 -4.61
CA THR A 302 8.37 27.90 -3.61
C THR A 302 9.77 28.10 -3.04
N LEU A 303 9.98 29.26 -2.41
CA LEU A 303 11.24 29.67 -1.79
C LEU A 303 12.42 29.83 -2.79
N GLY A 304 12.14 30.03 -4.08
CA GLY A 304 13.16 30.11 -5.13
C GLY A 304 13.68 28.74 -5.59
N GLY A 305 14.74 28.73 -6.40
CA GLY A 305 15.32 27.52 -6.98
C GLY A 305 15.57 27.67 -8.48
N ASN A 306 16.03 26.59 -9.12
CA ASN A 306 16.22 26.52 -10.59
C ASN A 306 15.32 25.43 -11.14
N TYR A 307 14.45 25.83 -12.06
CA TYR A 307 13.42 24.94 -12.59
C TYR A 307 13.42 24.99 -14.11
N ASP A 308 13.51 23.82 -14.75
CA ASP A 308 13.47 23.67 -16.19
C ASP A 308 12.43 22.60 -16.55
N PHE A 309 11.40 23.00 -17.29
CA PHE A 309 10.28 22.14 -17.68
C PHE A 309 10.13 22.18 -19.20
N THR A 310 10.31 21.05 -19.89
CA THR A 310 10.25 20.91 -21.34
C THR A 310 9.42 19.72 -21.81
#